data_69e377fd1497968438ca8c36aabee912
#
_entry.id   69e377fd1497968438ca8c36aabee912
#
_cell.length_a   1.000
_cell.length_b   1.000
_cell.length_c   1.000
_cell.angle_alpha   90.00
_cell.angle_beta   90.00
_cell.angle_gamma   90.00
#
_symmetry.space_group_name_H-M   'P 1'
#
loop_
_entity.id
_entity.type
_entity.pdbx_description
1 polymer ?
#
loop_
_entity_poly.entity_id
_entity_poly.type
_entity_poly.pdbx_seq_one_letter_code
_entity_poly.pdbx_strand_id
1 'polypeptide(L)'
;MVKYMYEYVSKAEYKPYKEEIESIIKKVQKIMKTEYNTTFQFKLIGSANRHLVTKIKDGNRGYDFDYNLILQKSDLWDNPKKLKEQIMRAFSKSLKGTKYGEPEDSTSFITINVVDKKHSKIIRSCDFAIIYYLDDDNLDNGYRYIKNWKKNNRYSFEDRVLSQNADCKLQEILEYEQGWNCVRDEYIKLKNRNRDTNKKSFILYLESIHNVYNHIQQSLENEEDNLPRGLTYLNLW
;
A
#
# COMPACT_ATOMS: atom_id res chain seq x y z
N MET A 1 -6.93 -11.69 26.61
CA MET A 1 -6.54 -11.42 25.21
C MET A 1 -6.52 -9.90 25.04
N VAL A 2 -5.36 -9.29 24.81
CA VAL A 2 -5.24 -7.83 24.66
C VAL A 2 -5.98 -7.44 23.37
N LYS A 3 -7.03 -6.63 23.50
CA LYS A 3 -7.80 -6.14 22.36
C LYS A 3 -7.05 -4.97 21.75
N TYR A 4 -6.30 -5.18 20.68
CA TYR A 4 -5.69 -4.09 19.93
C TYR A 4 -6.80 -3.20 19.35
N MET A 5 -6.68 -1.90 19.58
CA MET A 5 -7.58 -0.91 18.99
C MET A 5 -6.80 -0.13 17.94
N TYR A 6 -7.25 -0.21 16.68
CA TYR A 6 -6.69 0.60 15.59
C TYR A 6 -7.36 1.97 15.57
N GLU A 7 -6.56 2.98 15.28
CA GLU A 7 -7.01 4.35 15.03
C GLU A 7 -6.37 4.88 13.74
N TYR A 8 -7.02 5.84 13.10
CA TYR A 8 -6.46 6.50 11.93
C TYR A 8 -5.31 7.42 12.30
N VAL A 9 -4.29 7.44 11.46
CA VAL A 9 -3.18 8.40 11.51
C VAL A 9 -3.55 9.59 10.62
N SER A 10 -3.48 10.81 11.15
CA SER A 10 -3.78 12.00 10.37
C SER A 10 -2.75 12.23 9.25
N LYS A 11 -3.19 12.85 8.14
CA LYS A 11 -2.29 13.21 7.05
C LYS A 11 -1.15 14.12 7.52
N ALA A 12 -1.44 15.04 8.44
CA ALA A 12 -0.43 15.93 9.02
C ALA A 12 0.65 15.16 9.79
N GLU A 13 0.27 14.08 10.51
CA GLU A 13 1.19 13.24 11.27
C GLU A 13 2.15 12.46 10.36
N TYR A 14 1.66 11.84 9.28
CA TYR A 14 2.51 10.99 8.44
C TYR A 14 3.18 11.71 7.26
N LYS A 15 2.73 12.93 6.88
CA LYS A 15 3.27 13.68 5.74
C LYS A 15 4.79 13.90 5.80
N PRO A 16 5.41 14.32 6.93
CA PRO A 16 6.85 14.50 6.99
C PRO A 16 7.64 13.23 6.69
N TYR A 17 7.10 12.08 7.11
CA TYR A 17 7.73 10.77 6.90
C TYR A 17 7.58 10.28 5.47
N LYS A 18 6.44 10.56 4.85
CA LYS A 18 6.24 10.32 3.42
C LYS A 18 7.27 11.11 2.60
N GLU A 19 7.46 12.38 2.88
CA GLU A 19 8.42 13.25 2.20
C GLU A 19 9.87 12.77 2.40
N GLU A 20 10.21 12.30 3.60
CA GLU A 20 11.51 11.69 3.90
C GLU A 20 11.75 10.44 3.05
N ILE A 21 10.79 9.51 2.99
CA ILE A 21 10.87 8.30 2.16
C ILE A 21 11.02 8.66 0.68
N GLU A 22 10.25 9.60 0.17
CA GLU A 22 10.33 10.03 -1.23
C GLU A 22 11.68 10.68 -1.56
N SER A 23 12.28 11.39 -0.59
CA SER A 23 13.65 11.89 -0.75
C SER A 23 14.67 10.75 -0.84
N ILE A 24 14.52 9.70 -0.05
CA ILE A 24 15.35 8.49 -0.14
C ILE A 24 15.18 7.81 -1.50
N ILE A 25 13.93 7.62 -1.96
CA ILE A 25 13.66 7.01 -3.28
C ILE A 25 14.34 7.80 -4.40
N LYS A 26 14.31 9.15 -4.37
CA LYS A 26 14.98 10.00 -5.36
C LYS A 26 16.51 9.81 -5.37
N LYS A 27 17.14 9.59 -4.20
CA LYS A 27 18.56 9.23 -4.13
C LYS A 27 18.82 7.86 -4.76
N VAL A 28 17.95 6.87 -4.47
CA VAL A 28 18.02 5.53 -5.08
C VAL A 28 17.88 5.64 -6.60
N GLN A 29 16.92 6.41 -7.12
CA GLN A 29 16.78 6.65 -8.57
C GLN A 29 18.06 7.20 -9.21
N LYS A 30 18.71 8.16 -8.54
CA LYS A 30 19.98 8.74 -9.03
C LYS A 30 21.07 7.67 -9.11
N ILE A 31 21.25 6.86 -8.07
CA ILE A 31 22.25 5.78 -8.03
C ILE A 31 21.93 4.74 -9.11
N MET A 32 20.68 4.30 -9.23
CA MET A 32 20.27 3.31 -10.22
C MET A 32 20.54 3.79 -11.65
N LYS A 33 20.26 5.06 -11.94
CA LYS A 33 20.53 5.66 -13.24
C LYS A 33 22.02 5.74 -13.53
N THR A 34 22.84 6.17 -12.58
CA THR A 34 24.28 6.46 -12.81
C THR A 34 25.16 5.21 -12.75
N GLU A 35 24.86 4.25 -11.85
CA GLU A 35 25.72 3.09 -11.65
C GLU A 35 25.22 1.84 -12.38
N TYR A 36 23.93 1.74 -12.68
CA TYR A 36 23.31 0.51 -13.18
C TYR A 36 22.51 0.68 -14.48
N ASN A 37 22.53 1.86 -15.11
CA ASN A 37 21.76 2.17 -16.33
C ASN A 37 20.27 1.78 -16.22
N THR A 38 19.72 1.81 -15.00
CA THR A 38 18.34 1.43 -14.70
C THR A 38 17.56 2.64 -14.24
N THR A 39 16.38 2.85 -14.82
CA THR A 39 15.46 3.94 -14.42
C THR A 39 14.11 3.39 -14.01
N PHE A 40 13.49 4.04 -13.06
CA PHE A 40 12.15 3.74 -12.59
C PHE A 40 11.42 4.99 -12.13
N GLN A 41 10.09 4.98 -12.22
CA GLN A 41 9.21 5.91 -11.53
C GLN A 41 8.78 5.29 -10.20
N PHE A 42 8.20 6.07 -9.30
CA PHE A 42 7.61 5.52 -8.08
C PHE A 42 6.21 6.06 -7.85
N LYS A 43 5.36 5.23 -7.27
CA LYS A 43 3.96 5.55 -6.95
C LYS A 43 3.65 5.07 -5.54
N LEU A 44 3.16 5.98 -4.69
CA LEU A 44 2.58 5.60 -3.40
C LEU A 44 1.32 4.78 -3.65
N ILE A 45 1.20 3.65 -2.97
CA ILE A 45 0.06 2.75 -3.06
C ILE A 45 -0.48 2.43 -1.65
N GLY A 46 -1.36 1.45 -1.54
CA GLY A 46 -1.81 0.92 -0.25
C GLY A 46 -2.64 1.92 0.57
N SER A 47 -2.56 1.78 1.89
CA SER A 47 -3.36 2.55 2.84
C SER A 47 -3.04 4.05 2.81
N ALA A 48 -1.78 4.41 2.61
CA ALA A 48 -1.35 5.80 2.62
C ALA A 48 -1.87 6.59 1.40
N ASN A 49 -1.94 5.95 0.22
CA ASN A 49 -2.54 6.55 -0.97
C ASN A 49 -4.05 6.80 -0.81
N ARG A 50 -4.73 5.93 -0.06
CA ARG A 50 -6.18 5.98 0.20
C ARG A 50 -6.56 6.78 1.45
N HIS A 51 -5.59 7.38 2.16
CA HIS A 51 -5.81 8.04 3.47
C HIS A 51 -6.43 7.10 4.54
N LEU A 52 -6.07 5.81 4.48
CA LEU A 52 -6.50 4.75 5.39
C LEU A 52 -5.36 4.27 6.31
N VAL A 53 -4.34 5.10 6.52
CA VAL A 53 -3.23 4.76 7.42
C VAL A 53 -3.76 4.60 8.82
N THR A 54 -3.44 3.46 9.44
CA THR A 54 -3.85 3.15 10.81
C THR A 54 -2.65 2.73 11.65
N LYS A 55 -2.71 3.01 12.93
CA LYS A 55 -1.78 2.51 13.96
C LYS A 55 -2.55 1.80 15.07
N ILE A 56 -1.86 0.96 15.84
CA ILE A 56 -2.42 0.40 17.06
C ILE A 56 -2.30 1.47 18.15
N LYS A 57 -3.42 1.87 18.74
CA LYS A 57 -3.45 2.81 19.86
C LYS A 57 -2.64 2.22 21.02
N ASP A 58 -1.68 2.97 21.51
CA ASP A 58 -0.77 2.56 22.60
C ASP A 58 0.00 1.25 22.31
N GLY A 59 0.03 0.82 21.05
CA GLY A 59 0.63 -0.44 20.63
C GLY A 59 2.12 -0.33 20.30
N ASN A 60 2.73 -1.51 20.09
CA ASN A 60 4.14 -1.65 19.72
C ASN A 60 4.42 -1.58 18.23
N ARG A 61 3.38 -1.41 17.39
CA ARG A 61 3.51 -1.37 15.94
C ARG A 61 3.09 -0.02 15.41
N GLY A 62 3.97 0.59 14.62
CA GLY A 62 3.69 1.82 13.89
C GLY A 62 2.85 1.58 12.64
N TYR A 63 2.95 2.47 11.70
CA TYR A 63 2.26 2.39 10.41
C TYR A 63 3.24 2.21 9.26
N ASP A 64 2.71 1.73 8.15
CA ASP A 64 3.47 1.30 6.99
C ASP A 64 3.17 2.19 5.78
N PHE A 65 4.18 2.35 4.90
CA PHE A 65 4.02 2.91 3.57
C PHE A 65 4.31 1.83 2.53
N ASP A 66 3.57 1.86 1.43
CA ASP A 66 3.77 0.96 0.30
C ASP A 66 4.05 1.77 -0.95
N TYR A 67 5.10 1.43 -1.68
CA TYR A 67 5.45 2.04 -2.97
C TYR A 67 5.66 1.00 -4.05
N ASN A 68 5.16 1.30 -5.24
CA ASN A 68 5.62 0.64 -6.45
C ASN A 68 6.80 1.41 -7.03
N LEU A 69 7.89 0.70 -7.31
CA LEU A 69 9.02 1.16 -8.14
C LEU A 69 8.76 0.64 -9.55
N ILE A 70 8.29 1.51 -10.43
CA ILE A 70 7.79 1.16 -11.76
C ILE A 70 8.95 1.27 -12.75
N LEU A 71 9.53 0.14 -13.15
CA LEU A 71 10.65 0.08 -14.08
C LEU A 71 10.29 0.72 -15.42
N GLN A 72 11.20 1.55 -15.93
CA GLN A 72 11.09 2.20 -17.23
C GLN A 72 12.19 1.71 -18.20
N LYS A 73 13.39 1.46 -17.67
CA LYS A 73 14.54 0.97 -18.42
C LYS A 73 15.41 0.13 -17.52
N SER A 74 15.87 -1.01 -18.01
CA SER A 74 16.88 -1.85 -17.35
C SER A 74 17.55 -2.77 -18.38
N ASP A 75 18.79 -3.16 -18.12
CA ASP A 75 19.49 -4.20 -18.86
C ASP A 75 19.29 -5.59 -18.21
N LEU A 76 18.39 -5.70 -17.19
CA LEU A 76 18.20 -6.89 -16.37
C LEU A 76 16.74 -7.39 -16.37
N TRP A 77 16.05 -7.20 -17.50
CA TRP A 77 14.67 -7.70 -17.64
C TRP A 77 14.52 -9.22 -17.50
N ASP A 78 15.61 -9.96 -17.76
CA ASP A 78 15.70 -11.42 -17.65
C ASP A 78 16.33 -11.89 -16.33
N ASN A 79 16.84 -10.97 -15.50
CA ASN A 79 17.53 -11.29 -14.26
C ASN A 79 16.96 -10.57 -13.03
N PRO A 80 15.76 -10.99 -12.56
CA PRO A 80 15.06 -10.35 -11.44
C PRO A 80 15.87 -10.36 -10.13
N LYS A 81 16.70 -11.38 -9.90
CA LYS A 81 17.57 -11.47 -8.73
C LYS A 81 18.60 -10.33 -8.73
N LYS A 82 19.37 -10.23 -9.79
CA LYS A 82 20.43 -9.20 -9.91
C LYS A 82 19.83 -7.79 -9.86
N LEU A 83 18.68 -7.58 -10.51
CA LEU A 83 17.97 -6.32 -10.47
C LEU A 83 17.57 -5.93 -9.03
N LYS A 84 16.95 -6.85 -8.29
CA LYS A 84 16.57 -6.61 -6.89
C LYS A 84 17.78 -6.33 -6.00
N GLU A 85 18.86 -7.09 -6.16
CA GLU A 85 20.12 -6.87 -5.45
C GLU A 85 20.74 -5.48 -5.73
N GLN A 86 20.71 -5.01 -6.98
CA GLN A 86 21.19 -3.66 -7.32
C GLN A 86 20.36 -2.57 -6.64
N ILE A 87 19.04 -2.68 -6.68
CA ILE A 87 18.14 -1.73 -6.02
C ILE A 87 18.37 -1.76 -4.49
N MET A 88 18.53 -2.94 -3.88
CA MET A 88 18.85 -3.06 -2.45
C MET A 88 20.16 -2.38 -2.10
N ARG A 89 21.22 -2.57 -2.91
CA ARG A 89 22.51 -1.86 -2.72
C ARG A 89 22.35 -0.35 -2.82
N ALA A 90 21.54 0.13 -3.76
CA ALA A 90 21.24 1.55 -3.90
C ALA A 90 20.50 2.09 -2.67
N PHE A 91 19.56 1.32 -2.11
CA PHE A 91 18.91 1.65 -0.82
C PHE A 91 19.96 1.69 0.31
N SER A 92 20.79 0.66 0.48
CA SER A 92 21.85 0.64 1.53
C SER A 92 22.73 1.88 1.46
N LYS A 93 23.13 2.31 0.25
CA LYS A 93 23.90 3.54 0.06
C LYS A 93 23.12 4.79 0.47
N SER A 94 21.82 4.84 0.12
CA SER A 94 20.96 6.02 0.35
C SER A 94 20.51 6.15 1.81
N LEU A 95 20.52 5.07 2.58
CA LEU A 95 20.10 5.02 3.98
C LEU A 95 21.22 5.35 4.97
N LYS A 96 22.48 5.41 4.51
CA LYS A 96 23.62 5.76 5.38
C LYS A 96 23.39 7.12 6.07
N GLY A 97 23.55 7.14 7.39
CA GLY A 97 23.36 8.34 8.19
C GLY A 97 21.87 8.70 8.45
N THR A 98 20.94 7.87 8.05
CA THR A 98 19.52 8.01 8.40
C THR A 98 19.16 7.14 9.62
N LYS A 99 17.93 7.27 10.08
CA LYS A 99 17.39 6.41 11.17
C LYS A 99 16.85 5.05 10.68
N TYR A 100 16.82 4.83 9.36
CA TYR A 100 16.36 3.57 8.78
C TYR A 100 17.44 2.50 8.87
N GLY A 101 17.00 1.26 9.13
CA GLY A 101 17.86 0.08 9.05
C GLY A 101 18.24 -0.29 7.61
N GLU A 102 19.11 -1.30 7.48
CA GLU A 102 19.43 -1.87 6.16
C GLU A 102 18.17 -2.43 5.48
N PRO A 103 18.12 -2.39 4.14
CA PRO A 103 16.98 -2.93 3.39
C PRO A 103 16.92 -4.46 3.54
N GLU A 104 15.74 -4.96 3.82
CA GLU A 104 15.46 -6.39 3.96
C GLU A 104 14.83 -6.93 2.67
N ASP A 105 15.28 -8.12 2.24
CA ASP A 105 14.70 -8.82 1.09
C ASP A 105 13.47 -9.62 1.52
N SER A 106 12.30 -9.06 1.33
CA SER A 106 11.02 -9.73 1.53
C SER A 106 10.56 -10.48 0.27
N THR A 107 9.55 -11.35 0.40
CA THR A 107 9.08 -12.19 -0.72
C THR A 107 8.73 -11.39 -1.96
N SER A 108 7.98 -10.29 -1.81
CA SER A 108 7.51 -9.47 -2.94
C SER A 108 7.99 -8.02 -2.88
N PHE A 109 8.70 -7.65 -1.80
CA PHE A 109 9.09 -6.28 -1.51
C PHE A 109 10.56 -6.18 -1.12
N ILE A 110 11.08 -4.97 -1.14
CA ILE A 110 12.23 -4.56 -0.35
C ILE A 110 11.64 -3.77 0.81
N THR A 111 11.99 -4.12 2.05
CA THR A 111 11.44 -3.49 3.26
C THR A 111 12.52 -2.68 3.97
N ILE A 112 12.21 -1.45 4.38
CA ILE A 112 13.05 -0.66 5.29
C ILE A 112 12.26 -0.32 6.54
N ASN A 113 12.94 -0.36 7.70
CA ASN A 113 12.31 -0.18 8.99
C ASN A 113 12.99 0.93 9.80
N VAL A 114 12.19 1.67 10.56
CA VAL A 114 12.68 2.49 11.68
C VAL A 114 12.31 1.77 12.97
N VAL A 115 13.32 1.38 13.75
CA VAL A 115 13.14 0.63 14.97
C VAL A 115 13.56 1.47 16.17
N ASP A 116 12.68 1.64 17.13
CA ASP A 116 13.04 2.08 18.48
C ASP A 116 13.62 0.89 19.25
N LYS A 117 14.94 0.82 19.29
CA LYS A 117 15.66 -0.29 19.96
C LYS A 117 15.40 -0.34 21.45
N LYS A 118 15.16 0.82 22.11
CA LYS A 118 14.93 0.88 23.56
C LYS A 118 13.61 0.20 23.95
N HIS A 119 12.59 0.31 23.11
CA HIS A 119 11.27 -0.23 23.40
C HIS A 119 10.92 -1.45 22.51
N SER A 120 11.88 -1.97 21.74
CA SER A 120 11.69 -3.08 20.79
C SER A 120 10.47 -2.85 19.86
N LYS A 121 10.33 -1.63 19.38
CA LYS A 121 9.17 -1.16 18.63
C LYS A 121 9.55 -0.77 17.21
N ILE A 122 8.85 -1.32 16.21
CA ILE A 122 8.88 -0.78 14.85
C ILE A 122 8.02 0.48 14.84
N ILE A 123 8.65 1.63 14.65
CA ILE A 123 7.96 2.93 14.60
C ILE A 123 7.28 3.09 13.25
N ARG A 124 7.96 2.67 12.18
CA ARG A 124 7.50 2.76 10.79
C ARG A 124 8.20 1.72 9.95
N SER A 125 7.50 1.25 8.93
CA SER A 125 8.09 0.48 7.85
C SER A 125 7.72 1.06 6.49
N CYS A 126 8.47 0.67 5.47
CA CYS A 126 8.13 0.99 4.10
C CYS A 126 8.50 -0.18 3.20
N ASP A 127 7.53 -0.62 2.40
CA ASP A 127 7.65 -1.70 1.45
C ASP A 127 7.71 -1.16 0.02
N PHE A 128 8.67 -1.67 -0.77
CA PHE A 128 8.87 -1.29 -2.16
C PHE A 128 8.73 -2.50 -3.06
N ALA A 129 7.66 -2.56 -3.84
CA ALA A 129 7.50 -3.55 -4.91
C ALA A 129 8.24 -3.07 -6.17
N ILE A 130 9.03 -3.92 -6.79
CA ILE A 130 9.64 -3.65 -8.10
C ILE A 130 8.68 -4.23 -9.13
N ILE A 131 8.11 -3.35 -9.96
CA ILE A 131 7.09 -3.74 -10.93
C ILE A 131 7.37 -3.15 -12.32
N TYR A 132 6.70 -3.69 -13.33
CA TYR A 132 6.41 -3.01 -14.60
C TYR A 132 5.03 -3.43 -15.10
N TYR A 133 4.35 -2.53 -15.79
CA TYR A 133 3.01 -2.81 -16.31
C TYR A 133 3.08 -3.80 -17.47
N LEU A 134 2.06 -4.64 -17.60
CA LEU A 134 1.94 -5.59 -18.71
C LEU A 134 1.56 -4.91 -20.01
N ASP A 135 0.91 -3.76 -19.90
CA ASP A 135 0.46 -2.92 -20.99
C ASP A 135 0.57 -1.45 -20.54
N ASP A 136 1.38 -0.68 -21.23
CA ASP A 136 1.59 0.75 -20.90
C ASP A 136 0.39 1.61 -21.30
N ASP A 137 -0.40 1.17 -22.28
CA ASP A 137 -1.60 1.87 -22.76
C ASP A 137 -2.83 1.54 -21.91
N ASN A 138 -2.83 0.37 -21.24
CA ASN A 138 -3.90 -0.06 -20.35
C ASN A 138 -3.36 -0.65 -19.04
N LEU A 139 -3.17 0.22 -18.06
CA LEU A 139 -2.62 -0.15 -16.74
C LEU A 139 -3.53 -1.11 -15.95
N ASP A 140 -4.80 -1.25 -16.33
CA ASP A 140 -5.77 -2.16 -15.72
C ASP A 140 -5.52 -3.61 -16.09
N ASN A 141 -4.75 -3.88 -17.16
CA ASN A 141 -4.33 -5.23 -17.54
C ASN A 141 -3.39 -5.89 -16.52
N GLY A 142 -2.95 -5.11 -15.52
CA GLY A 142 -2.14 -5.61 -14.41
C GLY A 142 -0.65 -5.28 -14.57
N TYR A 143 0.13 -5.91 -13.73
CA TYR A 143 1.57 -5.67 -13.69
C TYR A 143 2.34 -6.92 -13.34
N ARG A 144 3.59 -6.94 -13.69
CA ARG A 144 4.56 -7.96 -13.33
C ARG A 144 5.43 -7.46 -12.19
N TYR A 145 5.70 -8.30 -11.18
CA TYR A 145 6.50 -7.95 -10.00
C TYR A 145 7.57 -8.99 -9.69
N ILE A 146 8.64 -8.61 -9.01
CA ILE A 146 9.69 -9.53 -8.59
C ILE A 146 9.25 -10.27 -7.33
N LYS A 147 9.25 -11.62 -7.40
CA LYS A 147 9.03 -12.54 -6.28
C LYS A 147 10.28 -13.31 -5.91
N ASN A 148 10.64 -13.27 -4.63
CA ASN A 148 11.69 -14.09 -4.04
C ASN A 148 11.08 -15.35 -3.44
N TRP A 149 11.37 -16.50 -4.01
CA TRP A 149 11.02 -17.81 -3.50
C TRP A 149 12.07 -18.27 -2.48
N LYS A 150 12.00 -17.74 -1.26
CA LYS A 150 13.02 -17.91 -0.21
C LYS A 150 13.49 -19.34 -0.01
N LYS A 151 12.57 -20.33 -0.10
CA LYS A 151 12.90 -21.75 0.09
C LYS A 151 13.93 -22.26 -0.91
N ASN A 152 13.92 -21.75 -2.13
CA ASN A 152 14.74 -22.24 -3.25
C ASN A 152 15.78 -21.20 -3.70
N ASN A 153 15.89 -20.07 -3.01
CA ASN A 153 16.72 -18.94 -3.41
C ASN A 153 16.53 -18.54 -4.89
N ARG A 154 15.27 -18.69 -5.38
CA ARG A 154 14.89 -18.40 -6.77
C ARG A 154 14.11 -17.07 -6.81
N TYR A 155 14.39 -16.29 -7.84
CA TYR A 155 13.64 -15.08 -8.13
C TYR A 155 12.98 -15.21 -9.49
N SER A 156 11.77 -14.73 -9.62
CA SER A 156 11.02 -14.69 -10.87
C SER A 156 10.21 -13.41 -10.95
N PHE A 157 9.87 -13.04 -12.16
CA PHE A 157 8.78 -12.11 -12.40
C PHE A 157 7.47 -12.89 -12.39
N GLU A 158 6.50 -12.42 -11.63
CA GLU A 158 5.16 -13.00 -11.50
C GLU A 158 4.11 -11.96 -11.89
N ASP A 159 3.10 -12.41 -12.61
CA ASP A 159 2.03 -11.52 -13.07
C ASP A 159 0.97 -11.33 -11.98
N ARG A 160 0.42 -10.13 -11.91
CA ARG A 160 -0.73 -9.79 -11.08
C ARG A 160 -1.74 -9.04 -11.91
N VAL A 161 -2.87 -9.68 -12.15
CA VAL A 161 -4.04 -9.05 -12.77
C VAL A 161 -4.80 -8.26 -11.70
N LEU A 162 -5.27 -7.08 -12.03
CA LEU A 162 -6.08 -6.24 -11.16
C LEU A 162 -7.55 -6.64 -11.27
N SER A 163 -8.24 -6.70 -10.13
CA SER A 163 -9.68 -6.94 -10.10
C SER A 163 -10.41 -5.61 -10.20
N GLN A 164 -11.16 -5.38 -11.26
CA GLN A 164 -11.93 -4.14 -11.49
C GLN A 164 -13.22 -4.06 -10.65
N ASN A 165 -13.74 -5.19 -10.16
CA ASN A 165 -15.05 -5.25 -9.48
C ASN A 165 -15.15 -4.32 -8.25
N ALA A 166 -14.08 -4.22 -7.45
CA ALA A 166 -14.08 -3.35 -6.28
C ALA A 166 -14.00 -1.86 -6.65
N ASP A 167 -13.32 -1.54 -7.76
CA ASP A 167 -13.19 -0.16 -8.22
C ASP A 167 -14.52 0.35 -8.79
N CYS A 168 -15.27 -0.46 -9.54
CA CYS A 168 -16.62 -0.12 -10.00
C CYS A 168 -17.56 0.17 -8.81
N LYS A 169 -17.60 -0.71 -7.82
CA LYS A 169 -18.41 -0.51 -6.61
C LYS A 169 -18.02 0.76 -5.84
N LEU A 170 -16.72 1.03 -5.76
CA LEU A 170 -16.24 2.24 -5.10
C LEU A 170 -16.68 3.50 -5.85
N GLN A 171 -16.64 3.50 -7.18
CA GLN A 171 -17.13 4.64 -7.98
C GLN A 171 -18.60 4.93 -7.69
N GLU A 172 -19.45 3.91 -7.68
CA GLU A 172 -20.87 4.09 -7.34
C GLU A 172 -21.07 4.63 -5.91
N ILE A 173 -20.27 4.14 -4.91
CA ILE A 173 -20.31 4.66 -3.54
C ILE A 173 -19.92 6.15 -3.50
N LEU A 174 -18.95 6.57 -4.32
CA LEU A 174 -18.45 7.94 -4.36
C LEU A 174 -19.43 8.94 -4.97
N GLU A 175 -20.50 8.49 -5.61
CA GLU A 175 -21.60 9.33 -6.06
C GLU A 175 -22.44 9.90 -4.88
N TYR A 176 -22.28 9.34 -3.67
CA TYR A 176 -22.93 9.82 -2.46
C TYR A 176 -21.98 10.74 -1.66
N GLU A 177 -22.51 11.83 -1.11
CA GLU A 177 -21.74 12.87 -0.42
C GLU A 177 -20.81 12.32 0.68
N GLN A 178 -21.29 11.37 1.50
CA GLN A 178 -20.53 10.75 2.57
C GLN A 178 -20.00 9.35 2.23
N GLY A 179 -20.04 8.96 0.96
CA GLY A 179 -19.70 7.61 0.51
C GLY A 179 -18.32 7.15 0.97
N TRP A 180 -17.30 7.98 0.79
CA TRP A 180 -15.95 7.68 1.25
C TRP A 180 -15.85 7.57 2.78
N ASN A 181 -16.54 8.41 3.53
CA ASN A 181 -16.56 8.35 4.98
C ASN A 181 -17.19 7.05 5.48
N CYS A 182 -18.28 6.57 4.85
CA CYS A 182 -18.87 5.27 5.17
C CYS A 182 -17.89 4.11 4.94
N VAL A 183 -17.14 4.13 3.84
CA VAL A 183 -16.10 3.11 3.58
C VAL A 183 -15.01 3.16 4.67
N ARG A 184 -14.57 4.34 5.06
CA ARG A 184 -13.58 4.51 6.14
C ARG A 184 -14.09 3.99 7.48
N ASP A 185 -15.31 4.32 7.85
CA ASP A 185 -15.93 3.90 9.12
C ASP A 185 -16.10 2.38 9.16
N GLU A 186 -16.52 1.78 8.06
CA GLU A 186 -16.62 0.32 7.98
C GLU A 186 -15.24 -0.34 8.01
N TYR A 187 -14.23 0.22 7.31
CA TYR A 187 -12.86 -0.30 7.33
C TYR A 187 -12.26 -0.33 8.74
N ILE A 188 -12.34 0.76 9.50
CA ILE A 188 -11.79 0.79 10.86
C ILE A 188 -12.55 -0.13 11.81
N LYS A 189 -13.87 -0.27 11.63
CA LYS A 189 -14.74 -1.18 12.37
C LYS A 189 -14.36 -2.65 12.11
N LEU A 190 -14.20 -3.03 10.83
CA LEU A 190 -13.73 -4.35 10.43
C LEU A 190 -12.34 -4.64 11.01
N LYS A 191 -11.42 -3.69 10.93
CA LYS A 191 -10.06 -3.82 11.43
C LYS A 191 -10.04 -4.05 12.95
N ASN A 192 -10.89 -3.34 13.69
CA ASN A 192 -11.01 -3.48 15.16
C ASN A 192 -11.74 -4.77 15.60
N ARG A 193 -12.57 -5.36 14.73
CA ARG A 193 -13.27 -6.62 14.98
C ARG A 193 -12.51 -7.84 14.52
N ASN A 194 -11.58 -7.65 13.57
CA ASN A 194 -10.82 -8.75 12.99
C ASN A 194 -9.98 -9.48 14.04
N ARG A 195 -10.16 -10.79 14.14
CA ARG A 195 -9.38 -11.69 15.01
C ARG A 195 -8.44 -12.60 14.23
N ASP A 196 -8.59 -12.64 12.91
CA ASP A 196 -7.73 -13.41 12.02
C ASP A 196 -6.47 -12.60 11.68
N THR A 197 -5.35 -12.98 12.27
CA THR A 197 -4.05 -12.33 12.04
C THR A 197 -3.52 -12.52 10.62
N ASN A 198 -4.05 -13.49 9.86
CA ASN A 198 -3.68 -13.75 8.47
C ASN A 198 -4.46 -12.85 7.49
N LYS A 199 -5.60 -12.31 7.92
CA LYS A 199 -6.44 -11.43 7.09
C LYS A 199 -5.77 -10.07 6.92
N LYS A 200 -5.25 -9.82 5.71
CA LYS A 200 -4.52 -8.60 5.39
C LYS A 200 -5.42 -7.37 5.35
N SER A 201 -4.88 -6.21 5.68
CA SER A 201 -5.59 -4.92 5.63
C SER A 201 -6.25 -4.62 4.28
N PHE A 202 -5.65 -5.05 3.18
CA PHE A 202 -6.25 -4.89 1.86
C PHE A 202 -7.56 -5.68 1.70
N ILE A 203 -7.64 -6.89 2.24
CA ILE A 203 -8.88 -7.70 2.22
C ILE A 203 -9.98 -7.00 3.03
N LEU A 204 -9.64 -6.44 4.20
CA LEU A 204 -10.60 -5.66 5.00
C LEU A 204 -11.08 -4.40 4.28
N TYR A 205 -10.22 -3.78 3.47
CA TYR A 205 -10.60 -2.65 2.62
C TYR A 205 -11.59 -3.07 1.53
N LEU A 206 -11.34 -4.17 0.82
CA LEU A 206 -12.28 -4.69 -0.18
C LEU A 206 -13.63 -5.07 0.46
N GLU A 207 -13.59 -5.68 1.63
CA GLU A 207 -14.78 -6.02 2.42
C GLU A 207 -15.57 -4.77 2.84
N SER A 208 -14.87 -3.70 3.24
CA SER A 208 -15.54 -2.44 3.58
C SER A 208 -16.28 -1.81 2.39
N ILE A 209 -15.67 -1.83 1.21
CA ILE A 209 -16.34 -1.39 -0.03
C ILE A 209 -17.59 -2.24 -0.29
N HIS A 210 -17.43 -3.58 -0.23
CA HIS A 210 -18.54 -4.49 -0.49
C HIS A 210 -19.70 -4.31 0.48
N ASN A 211 -19.41 -4.16 1.77
CA ASN A 211 -20.44 -3.98 2.80
C ASN A 211 -21.20 -2.67 2.60
N VAL A 212 -20.49 -1.57 2.35
CA VAL A 212 -21.13 -0.26 2.11
C VAL A 212 -21.96 -0.29 0.83
N TYR A 213 -21.42 -0.86 -0.25
CA TYR A 213 -22.13 -1.02 -1.52
C TYR A 213 -23.45 -1.78 -1.34
N ASN A 214 -23.39 -2.97 -0.72
CA ASN A 214 -24.58 -3.79 -0.51
C ASN A 214 -25.61 -3.07 0.36
N HIS A 215 -25.17 -2.32 1.38
CA HIS A 215 -26.08 -1.56 2.22
C HIS A 215 -26.81 -0.46 1.43
N ILE A 216 -26.11 0.24 0.54
CA ILE A 216 -26.72 1.22 -0.36
C ILE A 216 -27.76 0.54 -1.27
N GLN A 217 -27.40 -0.57 -1.94
CA GLN A 217 -28.31 -1.28 -2.84
C GLN A 217 -29.57 -1.76 -2.12
N GLN A 218 -29.44 -2.36 -0.93
CA GLN A 218 -30.57 -2.79 -0.12
C GLN A 218 -31.49 -1.64 0.30
N SER A 219 -30.91 -0.47 0.61
CA SER A 219 -31.70 0.71 0.96
C SER A 219 -32.51 1.24 -0.22
N LEU A 220 -31.94 1.17 -1.43
CA LEU A 220 -32.63 1.56 -2.67
C LEU A 220 -33.76 0.59 -3.03
N GLU A 221 -33.52 -0.73 -2.86
CA GLU A 221 -34.52 -1.77 -3.16
C GLU A 221 -35.75 -1.73 -2.22
N ASN A 222 -35.54 -1.32 -0.97
CA ASN A 222 -36.64 -1.29 0.01
C ASN A 222 -37.50 -0.01 -0.03
N GLU A 223 -37.24 0.93 -0.97
CA GLU A 223 -37.93 2.23 -1.07
C GLU A 223 -38.00 3.03 0.24
N GLU A 224 -37.21 2.61 1.25
CA GLU A 224 -37.14 3.31 2.52
C GLU A 224 -36.04 4.37 2.48
N ASP A 225 -36.32 5.56 3.03
CA ASP A 225 -35.35 6.66 3.27
C ASP A 225 -34.22 6.28 4.24
N ASN A 226 -33.79 5.02 4.24
CA ASN A 226 -32.78 4.42 5.14
C ASN A 226 -31.40 4.30 4.50
N LEU A 227 -31.01 5.28 3.68
CA LEU A 227 -29.59 5.44 3.32
C LEU A 227 -28.75 5.54 4.61
N PRO A 228 -27.53 4.98 4.64
CA PRO A 228 -26.63 5.13 5.78
C PRO A 228 -26.60 6.59 6.23
N ARG A 229 -26.68 6.85 7.55
CA ARG A 229 -26.75 8.22 8.07
C ARG A 229 -25.69 9.11 7.45
N GLY A 230 -26.11 10.18 6.79
CA GLY A 230 -25.26 11.15 6.10
C GLY A 230 -24.99 10.87 4.62
N LEU A 231 -25.55 9.78 4.03
CA LEU A 231 -25.47 9.58 2.57
C LEU A 231 -26.62 10.32 1.88
N THR A 232 -26.24 11.28 1.04
CA THR A 232 -27.11 11.95 0.07
C THR A 232 -26.47 11.88 -1.30
N TYR A 233 -27.26 11.85 -2.37
CA TYR A 233 -26.71 11.96 -3.72
C TYR A 233 -25.97 13.30 -3.88
N LEU A 234 -24.78 13.26 -4.43
CA LEU A 234 -24.13 14.47 -4.95
C LEU A 234 -25.00 14.96 -6.11
N ASN A 235 -25.62 16.13 -5.94
CA ASN A 235 -26.28 16.80 -7.07
C ASN A 235 -25.20 17.21 -8.08
N LEU A 236 -24.98 16.38 -9.08
CA LEU A 236 -24.15 16.70 -10.25
C LEU A 236 -25.00 17.61 -11.16
N TRP A 237 -24.90 18.93 -10.96
CA TRP A 237 -25.31 19.98 -11.90
C TRP A 237 -24.10 20.76 -12.38
#